data_13df9a20d34123af305d883684bfd2d2
#
_entry.id   13df9a20d34123af305d883684bfd2d2
#
_cell.length_a   1.000
_cell.length_b   1.000
_cell.length_c   1.000
_cell.angle_alpha   90.00
_cell.angle_beta   90.00
_cell.angle_gamma   90.00
#
_symmetry.space_group_name_H-M   'P 1'
#
loop_
_entity.id
_entity.type
_entity.pdbx_description
1 polymer ?
#
loop_
_entity_poly.entity_id
_entity_poly.type
_entity_poly.pdbx_seq_one_letter_code
_entity_poly.pdbx_strand_id
1 'polypeptide(L)'
;ERGLLEKTSGQLEFLTALLADFITVLLLTVYIITLDRGLDPEIFTLGLLFVAFFVAYRLGLRFTRIPGVRNLVEELSQATIQLKVRGAIAILMAFVVLAELLGAELILGAFLGGMVISLIKAPQDDELIHKLEAFGFGFFIPVFFILVGVNLDLRALFESPDSLVLLPVIFIFSLLIKAIPTILFRSLLSWRETLAGALLLNTHLSLEIAVAVIGLRLGLLTPATN
;
A
#
# COMPACT_ATOMS: atom_id res chain seq x y z
N GLU A 1 16.98 9.86 -4.17
CA GLU A 1 16.04 10.99 -3.94
C GLU A 1 16.73 12.31 -4.30
N ARG A 2 16.80 12.63 -5.59
CA ARG A 2 17.58 13.76 -6.11
C ARG A 2 16.69 15.00 -6.30
N GLY A 3 15.92 15.41 -5.26
CA GLY A 3 15.06 16.61 -5.36
C GLY A 3 13.92 16.51 -6.40
N LEU A 4 13.63 15.32 -6.89
CA LEU A 4 12.53 15.12 -7.87
C LEU A 4 11.16 15.35 -7.22
N LEU A 5 11.01 15.02 -5.94
CA LEU A 5 9.78 15.26 -5.17
C LEU A 5 9.56 16.75 -4.84
N GLU A 6 10.58 17.60 -5.02
CA GLU A 6 10.44 19.06 -4.89
C GLU A 6 9.83 19.69 -6.15
N LYS A 7 9.86 18.98 -7.28
CA LYS A 7 9.25 19.43 -8.52
C LYS A 7 7.75 19.08 -8.56
N THR A 8 6.96 19.93 -9.16
CA THR A 8 5.51 19.72 -9.34
C THR A 8 5.20 18.39 -10.03
N SER A 9 6.03 17.98 -11.00
CA SER A 9 5.91 16.68 -11.68
C SER A 9 6.04 15.50 -10.72
N GLY A 10 7.09 15.49 -9.89
CA GLY A 10 7.31 14.42 -8.93
C GLY A 10 6.21 14.33 -7.86
N GLN A 11 5.71 15.49 -7.40
CA GLN A 11 4.60 15.52 -6.44
C GLN A 11 3.30 14.99 -7.05
N LEU A 12 2.98 15.35 -8.30
CA LEU A 12 1.82 14.86 -9.02
C LEU A 12 1.91 13.34 -9.24
N GLU A 13 3.06 12.84 -9.67
CA GLU A 13 3.29 11.42 -9.89
C GLU A 13 3.15 10.63 -8.57
N PHE A 14 3.75 11.13 -7.49
CA PHE A 14 3.66 10.49 -6.17
C PHE A 14 2.22 10.44 -5.66
N LEU A 15 1.47 11.55 -5.74
CA LEU A 15 0.07 11.60 -5.33
C LEU A 15 -0.81 10.69 -6.20
N THR A 16 -0.54 10.64 -7.51
CA THR A 16 -1.27 9.78 -8.45
C THR A 16 -1.04 8.31 -8.13
N ALA A 17 0.22 7.92 -7.88
CA ALA A 17 0.58 6.55 -7.48
C ALA A 17 -0.13 6.15 -6.18
N LEU A 18 -0.06 7.00 -5.16
CA LEU A 18 -0.67 6.74 -3.84
C LEU A 18 -2.19 6.63 -3.92
N LEU A 19 -2.84 7.47 -4.71
CA LEU A 19 -4.28 7.39 -4.97
C LEU A 19 -4.64 6.12 -5.75
N ALA A 20 -3.86 5.79 -6.77
CA ALA A 20 -4.08 4.58 -7.57
C ALA A 20 -3.97 3.32 -6.69
N ASP A 21 -2.94 3.23 -5.86
CA ASP A 21 -2.75 2.12 -4.92
C ASP A 21 -3.93 1.99 -3.95
N PHE A 22 -4.36 3.10 -3.36
CA PHE A 22 -5.51 3.11 -2.45
C PHE A 22 -6.80 2.64 -3.14
N ILE A 23 -7.10 3.18 -4.31
CA ILE A 23 -8.30 2.81 -5.08
C ILE A 23 -8.23 1.34 -5.49
N THR A 24 -7.07 0.86 -5.92
CA THR A 24 -6.87 -0.54 -6.33
C THR A 24 -7.11 -1.50 -5.17
N VAL A 25 -6.55 -1.23 -3.99
CA VAL A 25 -6.76 -2.07 -2.78
C VAL A 25 -8.22 -2.04 -2.35
N LEU A 26 -8.87 -0.89 -2.42
CA LEU A 26 -10.28 -0.74 -2.08
C LEU A 26 -11.18 -1.53 -3.05
N LEU A 27 -10.94 -1.39 -4.36
CA LEU A 27 -11.68 -2.14 -5.38
C LEU A 27 -11.43 -3.63 -5.27
N LEU A 28 -10.19 -4.05 -5.00
CA LEU A 28 -9.84 -5.45 -4.77
C LEU A 28 -10.62 -6.01 -3.57
N THR A 29 -10.65 -5.28 -2.46
CA THR A 29 -11.39 -5.68 -1.27
C THR A 29 -12.89 -5.85 -1.58
N VAL A 30 -13.50 -4.88 -2.26
CA VAL A 30 -14.90 -4.96 -2.68
C VAL A 30 -15.13 -6.16 -3.60
N TYR A 31 -14.23 -6.39 -4.56
CA TYR A 31 -14.31 -7.51 -5.50
C TYR A 31 -14.25 -8.86 -4.77
N ILE A 32 -13.34 -9.03 -3.82
CA ILE A 32 -13.19 -10.28 -3.06
C ILE A 32 -14.44 -10.53 -2.21
N ILE A 33 -14.94 -9.53 -1.49
CA ILE A 33 -16.15 -9.67 -0.70
C ILE A 33 -17.34 -10.08 -1.57
N THR A 34 -17.47 -9.49 -2.76
CA THR A 34 -18.56 -9.83 -3.69
C THR A 34 -18.44 -11.23 -4.26
N LEU A 35 -17.22 -11.76 -4.44
CA LEU A 35 -17.01 -13.13 -4.90
C LEU A 35 -17.34 -14.16 -3.81
N ASP A 36 -16.92 -13.91 -2.57
CA ASP A 36 -17.07 -14.86 -1.47
C ASP A 36 -18.51 -14.91 -0.93
N ARG A 37 -19.19 -13.79 -0.88
CA ARG A 37 -20.47 -13.63 -0.14
C ARG A 37 -21.61 -13.01 -0.96
N GLY A 38 -21.34 -12.58 -2.20
CA GLY A 38 -22.30 -11.86 -3.02
C GLY A 38 -22.46 -10.40 -2.59
N LEU A 39 -23.51 -9.73 -3.11
CA LEU A 39 -23.87 -8.36 -2.72
C LEU A 39 -24.70 -8.35 -1.41
N ASP A 40 -24.13 -8.88 -0.35
CA ASP A 40 -24.79 -8.92 0.97
C ASP A 40 -24.59 -7.60 1.73
N PRO A 41 -25.48 -7.26 2.70
CA PRO A 41 -25.32 -6.11 3.58
C PRO A 41 -23.98 -6.06 4.33
N GLU A 42 -23.24 -7.16 4.37
CA GLU A 42 -21.91 -7.23 4.96
C GLU A 42 -20.87 -6.35 4.26
N ILE A 43 -21.10 -5.89 3.02
CA ILE A 43 -20.29 -4.83 2.38
C ILE A 43 -20.25 -3.57 3.25
N PHE A 44 -21.31 -3.31 4.03
CA PHE A 44 -21.32 -2.22 5.01
C PHE A 44 -20.32 -2.39 6.15
N THR A 45 -19.80 -3.61 6.40
CA THR A 45 -18.73 -3.84 7.38
C THR A 45 -17.43 -3.12 6.98
N LEU A 46 -17.18 -2.92 5.68
CA LEU A 46 -16.11 -2.05 5.21
C LEU A 46 -16.26 -0.62 5.74
N GLY A 47 -17.50 -0.12 5.83
CA GLY A 47 -17.78 1.18 6.43
C GLY A 47 -17.28 1.28 7.87
N LEU A 48 -17.33 0.18 8.62
CA LEU A 48 -16.83 0.13 10.00
C LEU A 48 -15.31 0.31 10.07
N LEU A 49 -14.57 -0.20 9.11
CA LEU A 49 -13.12 0.02 9.01
C LEU A 49 -12.78 1.50 8.81
N PHE A 50 -13.54 2.20 7.96
CA PHE A 50 -13.39 3.64 7.78
C PHE A 50 -13.84 4.44 9.02
N VAL A 51 -14.89 4.01 9.70
CA VAL A 51 -15.28 4.60 10.98
C VAL A 51 -14.15 4.45 12.01
N ALA A 52 -13.57 3.27 12.12
CA ALA A 52 -12.42 3.03 12.99
C ALA A 52 -11.22 3.92 12.63
N PHE A 53 -10.95 4.10 11.32
CA PHE A 53 -9.94 5.05 10.84
C PHE A 53 -10.21 6.48 11.34
N PHE A 54 -11.43 7.00 11.14
CA PHE A 54 -11.77 8.35 11.58
C PHE A 54 -11.74 8.48 13.11
N VAL A 55 -12.17 7.47 13.85
CA VAL A 55 -12.11 7.45 15.31
C VAL A 55 -10.65 7.46 15.78
N ALA A 56 -9.81 6.58 15.23
CA ALA A 56 -8.39 6.52 15.57
C ALA A 56 -7.67 7.84 15.24
N TYR A 57 -7.94 8.42 14.07
CA TYR A 57 -7.43 9.73 13.69
C TYR A 57 -7.86 10.84 14.68
N ARG A 58 -9.16 10.92 15.02
CA ARG A 58 -9.68 11.90 15.97
C ARG A 58 -9.11 11.74 17.38
N LEU A 59 -9.02 10.50 17.84
CA LEU A 59 -8.40 10.18 19.12
C LEU A 59 -6.91 10.54 19.12
N GLY A 60 -6.18 10.13 18.09
CA GLY A 60 -4.76 10.45 17.94
C GLY A 60 -4.51 11.96 17.99
N LEU A 61 -5.28 12.75 17.25
CA LEU A 61 -5.19 14.22 17.31
C LEU A 61 -5.51 14.81 18.70
N ARG A 62 -6.45 14.21 19.44
CA ARG A 62 -6.74 14.65 20.80
C ARG A 62 -5.59 14.33 21.74
N PHE A 63 -5.04 13.11 21.67
CA PHE A 63 -3.92 12.70 22.52
C PHE A 63 -2.67 13.53 22.27
N THR A 64 -2.35 13.84 21.01
CA THR A 64 -1.18 14.67 20.69
C THR A 64 -1.31 16.12 21.14
N ARG A 65 -2.55 16.61 21.38
CA ARG A 65 -2.81 17.98 21.86
C ARG A 65 -2.77 18.13 23.38
N ILE A 66 -2.75 17.02 24.13
CA ILE A 66 -2.68 17.07 25.61
C ILE A 66 -1.22 17.22 26.03
N PRO A 67 -0.79 18.36 26.62
CA PRO A 67 0.62 18.61 26.93
C PRO A 67 1.24 17.55 27.83
N GLY A 68 0.49 17.05 28.83
CA GLY A 68 0.97 16.00 29.72
C GLY A 68 1.25 14.66 29.00
N VAL A 69 0.40 14.27 28.06
CA VAL A 69 0.59 13.05 27.25
C VAL A 69 1.78 13.22 26.31
N ARG A 70 1.89 14.39 25.67
CA ARG A 70 3.01 14.68 24.78
C ARG A 70 4.35 14.61 25.50
N ASN A 71 4.47 15.27 26.64
CA ASN A 71 5.71 15.26 27.44
C ASN A 71 6.06 13.84 27.92
N LEU A 72 5.07 13.07 28.39
CA LEU A 72 5.25 11.68 28.81
C LEU A 72 5.71 10.80 27.64
N VAL A 73 5.11 10.95 26.45
CA VAL A 73 5.48 10.21 25.25
C VAL A 73 6.88 10.60 24.79
N GLU A 74 7.25 11.87 24.84
CA GLU A 74 8.59 12.35 24.52
C GLU A 74 9.63 11.80 25.50
N GLU A 75 9.36 11.85 26.81
CA GLU A 75 10.25 11.32 27.86
C GLU A 75 10.45 9.81 27.73
N LEU A 76 9.36 9.04 27.57
CA LEU A 76 9.41 7.58 27.38
C LEU A 76 9.93 7.16 26.00
N SER A 77 9.95 8.06 25.03
CA SER A 77 10.47 7.79 23.69
C SER A 77 11.98 7.95 23.61
N GLN A 78 12.61 8.59 24.62
CA GLN A 78 14.06 8.77 24.65
C GLN A 78 14.78 7.44 24.91
N ALA A 79 15.79 7.20 24.10
CA ALA A 79 16.86 6.21 24.15
C ALA A 79 16.46 4.72 24.18
N THR A 80 15.63 4.21 25.10
CA THR A 80 15.53 2.74 25.27
C THR A 80 14.16 2.18 24.94
N ILE A 81 13.09 2.93 25.12
CA ILE A 81 11.73 2.38 25.05
C ILE A 81 11.12 2.50 23.65
N GLN A 82 11.56 3.47 22.87
CA GLN A 82 11.05 3.72 21.51
C GLN A 82 9.51 3.65 21.40
N LEU A 83 8.83 4.27 22.38
CA LEU A 83 7.38 4.15 22.55
C LEU A 83 6.61 4.55 21.28
N LYS A 84 7.08 5.57 20.55
CA LYS A 84 6.45 6.01 19.30
C LYS A 84 6.50 4.93 18.21
N VAL A 85 7.63 4.22 18.08
CA VAL A 85 7.78 3.13 17.10
C VAL A 85 6.88 1.96 17.45
N ARG A 86 6.87 1.57 18.73
CA ARG A 86 6.01 0.48 19.22
C ARG A 86 4.53 0.84 19.05
N GLY A 87 4.15 2.08 19.37
CA GLY A 87 2.79 2.57 19.18
C GLY A 87 2.37 2.58 17.72
N ALA A 88 3.25 3.00 16.82
CA ALA A 88 2.99 2.95 15.38
C ALA A 88 2.78 1.50 14.88
N ILE A 89 3.65 0.57 15.28
CA ILE A 89 3.50 -0.84 14.92
C ILE A 89 2.20 -1.41 15.51
N ALA A 90 1.85 -1.06 16.76
CA ALA A 90 0.61 -1.50 17.38
C ALA A 90 -0.63 -0.98 16.62
N ILE A 91 -0.62 0.27 16.15
CA ILE A 91 -1.69 0.84 15.33
C ILE A 91 -1.79 0.08 14.01
N LEU A 92 -0.67 -0.17 13.32
CA LEU A 92 -0.65 -0.94 12.07
C LEU A 92 -1.26 -2.33 12.28
N MET A 93 -0.81 -3.06 13.30
CA MET A 93 -1.33 -4.40 13.60
C MET A 93 -2.80 -4.39 13.99
N ALA A 94 -3.25 -3.40 14.75
CA ALA A 94 -4.65 -3.27 15.11
C ALA A 94 -5.55 -3.08 13.88
N PHE A 95 -5.12 -2.28 12.91
CA PHE A 95 -5.86 -2.10 11.66
C PHE A 95 -5.82 -3.33 10.76
N VAL A 96 -4.70 -4.05 10.70
CA VAL A 96 -4.59 -5.32 9.98
C VAL A 96 -5.55 -6.36 10.55
N VAL A 97 -5.54 -6.55 11.88
CA VAL A 97 -6.45 -7.47 12.57
C VAL A 97 -7.90 -7.05 12.40
N LEU A 98 -8.19 -5.75 12.48
CA LEU A 98 -9.55 -5.25 12.28
C LEU A 98 -10.03 -5.49 10.84
N ALA A 99 -9.18 -5.30 9.85
CA ALA A 99 -9.50 -5.61 8.45
C ALA A 99 -9.84 -7.09 8.27
N GLU A 100 -9.02 -7.99 8.84
CA GLU A 100 -9.25 -9.43 8.82
C GLU A 100 -10.59 -9.82 9.46
N LEU A 101 -10.87 -9.27 10.64
CA LEU A 101 -12.14 -9.52 11.35
C LEU A 101 -13.38 -9.04 10.59
N LEU A 102 -13.23 -8.01 9.78
CA LEU A 102 -14.30 -7.44 8.96
C LEU A 102 -14.38 -8.07 7.55
N GLY A 103 -13.52 -9.05 7.26
CA GLY A 103 -13.47 -9.71 5.95
C GLY A 103 -12.86 -8.82 4.84
N ALA A 104 -12.16 -7.76 5.23
CA ALA A 104 -11.44 -6.90 4.30
C ALA A 104 -10.00 -7.41 4.07
N GLU A 105 -9.40 -7.00 2.96
CA GLU A 105 -8.01 -7.34 2.68
C GLU A 105 -7.05 -6.72 3.71
N LEU A 106 -6.07 -7.51 4.17
CA LEU A 106 -5.08 -7.10 5.17
C LEU A 106 -4.29 -5.86 4.72
N ILE A 107 -4.06 -5.75 3.41
CA ILE A 107 -3.35 -4.62 2.79
C ILE A 107 -4.11 -3.31 3.01
N LEU A 108 -5.46 -3.32 2.90
CA LEU A 108 -6.29 -2.16 3.18
C LEU A 108 -6.16 -1.73 4.64
N GLY A 109 -6.18 -2.69 5.57
CA GLY A 109 -5.95 -2.42 6.99
C GLY A 109 -4.59 -1.78 7.25
N ALA A 110 -3.51 -2.36 6.72
CA ALA A 110 -2.16 -1.83 6.85
C ALA A 110 -2.03 -0.42 6.27
N PHE A 111 -2.65 -0.17 5.11
CA PHE A 111 -2.65 1.14 4.46
C PHE A 111 -3.36 2.20 5.34
N LEU A 112 -4.55 1.90 5.85
CA LEU A 112 -5.29 2.80 6.73
C LEU A 112 -4.54 3.05 8.05
N GLY A 113 -3.95 2.03 8.65
CA GLY A 113 -3.11 2.16 9.83
C GLY A 113 -1.91 3.08 9.60
N GLY A 114 -1.21 2.91 8.46
CA GLY A 114 -0.11 3.78 8.04
C GLY A 114 -0.56 5.22 7.82
N MET A 115 -1.73 5.41 7.22
CA MET A 115 -2.32 6.74 7.02
C MET A 115 -2.66 7.43 8.35
N VAL A 116 -3.22 6.70 9.34
CA VAL A 116 -3.45 7.24 10.69
C VAL A 116 -2.15 7.74 11.29
N ILE A 117 -1.09 6.93 11.25
CA ILE A 117 0.23 7.30 11.79
C ILE A 117 0.75 8.56 11.08
N SER A 118 0.68 8.60 9.76
CA SER A 118 1.12 9.75 8.96
C SER A 118 0.37 11.04 9.31
N LEU A 119 -0.92 10.96 9.59
CA LEU A 119 -1.77 12.11 9.90
C LEU A 119 -1.63 12.61 11.34
N ILE A 120 -1.28 11.73 12.29
CA ILE A 120 -1.15 12.11 13.72
C ILE A 120 0.28 12.42 14.13
N LYS A 121 1.29 12.06 13.33
CA LYS A 121 2.69 12.36 13.64
C LYS A 121 2.91 13.87 13.76
N ALA A 122 3.76 14.28 14.69
CA ALA A 122 4.20 15.67 14.76
C ALA A 122 5.21 16.00 13.64
N PRO A 123 5.31 17.27 13.21
CA PRO A 123 6.27 17.67 12.17
C PRO A 123 7.74 17.32 12.49
N GLN A 124 8.07 17.26 13.79
CA GLN A 124 9.42 16.92 14.27
C GLN A 124 9.66 15.42 14.47
N ASP A 125 8.70 14.56 14.12
CA ASP A 125 8.79 13.11 14.30
C ASP A 125 9.43 12.40 13.08
N ASP A 126 10.35 13.07 12.39
CA ASP A 126 11.07 12.49 11.25
C ASP A 126 11.86 11.23 11.65
N GLU A 127 12.37 11.18 12.87
CA GLU A 127 13.07 10.01 13.42
C GLU A 127 12.14 8.77 13.48
N LEU A 128 10.85 8.94 13.79
CA LEU A 128 9.87 7.85 13.76
C LEU A 128 9.75 7.27 12.36
N ILE A 129 9.63 8.13 11.35
CA ILE A 129 9.50 7.70 9.96
C ILE A 129 10.77 6.97 9.52
N HIS A 130 11.97 7.52 9.77
CA HIS A 130 13.21 6.85 9.45
C HIS A 130 13.38 5.47 10.10
N LYS A 131 12.91 5.30 11.35
CA LYS A 131 12.92 3.99 12.02
C LYS A 131 11.95 3.01 11.38
N LEU A 132 10.74 3.45 11.03
CA LEU A 132 9.76 2.61 10.33
C LEU A 132 10.24 2.24 8.92
N GLU A 133 10.84 3.20 8.19
CA GLU A 133 11.46 2.96 6.90
C GLU A 133 12.62 1.96 7.00
N ALA A 134 13.50 2.11 8.01
CA ALA A 134 14.60 1.18 8.24
C ALA A 134 14.09 -0.26 8.47
N PHE A 135 13.00 -0.44 9.21
CA PHE A 135 12.35 -1.74 9.38
C PHE A 135 11.71 -2.24 8.09
N GLY A 136 10.98 -1.37 7.40
CA GLY A 136 10.32 -1.70 6.14
C GLY A 136 11.32 -2.12 5.07
N PHE A 137 12.24 -1.23 4.72
CA PHE A 137 13.22 -1.46 3.65
C PHE A 137 14.35 -2.40 4.06
N GLY A 138 14.73 -2.44 5.35
CA GLY A 138 15.82 -3.29 5.83
C GLY A 138 15.43 -4.73 6.10
N PHE A 139 14.16 -5.01 6.38
CA PHE A 139 13.71 -6.35 6.75
C PHE A 139 12.46 -6.82 5.98
N PHE A 140 11.33 -6.13 6.12
CA PHE A 140 10.07 -6.66 5.61
C PHE A 140 10.01 -6.73 4.09
N ILE A 141 10.47 -5.70 3.39
CA ILE A 141 10.45 -5.66 1.92
C ILE A 141 11.39 -6.70 1.32
N PRO A 142 12.66 -6.85 1.76
CA PRO A 142 13.53 -7.94 1.29
C PRO A 142 12.94 -9.34 1.55
N VAL A 143 12.40 -9.58 2.76
CA VAL A 143 11.77 -10.86 3.10
C VAL A 143 10.57 -11.14 2.20
N PHE A 144 9.73 -10.14 1.94
CA PHE A 144 8.60 -10.26 1.03
C PHE A 144 9.05 -10.69 -0.38
N PHE A 145 10.04 -10.01 -0.97
CA PHE A 145 10.52 -10.37 -2.31
C PHE A 145 11.22 -11.74 -2.36
N ILE A 146 11.93 -12.13 -1.30
CA ILE A 146 12.51 -13.47 -1.19
C ILE A 146 11.39 -14.52 -1.18
N LEU A 147 10.34 -14.33 -0.37
CA LEU A 147 9.21 -15.25 -0.30
C LEU A 147 8.46 -15.34 -1.64
N VAL A 148 8.27 -14.22 -2.33
CA VAL A 148 7.68 -14.20 -3.67
C VAL A 148 8.54 -15.01 -4.63
N GLY A 149 9.87 -14.80 -4.64
CA GLY A 149 10.78 -15.52 -5.51
C GLY A 149 10.84 -17.03 -5.21
N VAL A 150 10.76 -17.43 -3.95
CA VAL A 150 10.71 -18.85 -3.55
C VAL A 150 9.41 -19.54 -4.01
N ASN A 151 8.30 -18.80 -4.00
CA ASN A 151 6.99 -19.34 -4.42
C ASN A 151 6.77 -19.28 -5.94
N LEU A 152 7.64 -18.61 -6.69
CA LEU A 152 7.54 -18.50 -8.14
C LEU A 152 7.92 -19.82 -8.83
N ASP A 153 6.96 -20.47 -9.47
CA ASP A 153 7.18 -21.69 -10.24
C ASP A 153 7.56 -21.37 -11.70
N LEU A 154 8.86 -21.06 -11.89
CA LEU A 154 9.41 -20.81 -13.23
C LEU A 154 9.20 -21.98 -14.19
N ARG A 155 9.18 -23.22 -13.67
CA ARG A 155 9.01 -24.40 -14.50
C ARG A 155 7.59 -24.45 -15.08
N ALA A 156 6.57 -24.24 -14.24
CA ALA A 156 5.19 -24.16 -14.67
C ALA A 156 4.96 -23.07 -15.71
N LEU A 157 5.65 -21.93 -15.59
CA LEU A 157 5.61 -20.83 -16.54
C LEU A 157 6.13 -21.24 -17.92
N PHE A 158 7.31 -21.90 -17.98
CA PHE A 158 7.94 -22.29 -19.23
C PHE A 158 7.29 -23.52 -19.88
N GLU A 159 6.66 -24.40 -19.13
CA GLU A 159 5.94 -25.58 -19.63
C GLU A 159 4.55 -25.24 -20.20
N SER A 160 4.00 -24.04 -19.91
CA SER A 160 2.70 -23.59 -20.42
C SER A 160 2.84 -22.64 -21.60
N PRO A 161 2.51 -23.08 -22.83
CA PRO A 161 2.54 -22.20 -24.02
C PRO A 161 1.64 -20.98 -23.89
N ASP A 162 0.49 -21.13 -23.22
CA ASP A 162 -0.48 -20.05 -23.01
C ASP A 162 0.10 -18.96 -22.11
N SER A 163 0.85 -19.33 -21.08
CA SER A 163 1.50 -18.39 -20.16
C SER A 163 2.61 -17.60 -20.86
N LEU A 164 3.37 -18.24 -21.75
CA LEU A 164 4.42 -17.58 -22.54
C LEU A 164 3.85 -16.51 -23.50
N VAL A 165 2.65 -16.72 -24.04
CA VAL A 165 1.96 -15.73 -24.87
C VAL A 165 1.30 -14.64 -23.99
N LEU A 166 0.76 -15.03 -22.85
CA LEU A 166 0.07 -14.11 -21.96
C LEU A 166 1.02 -13.09 -21.31
N LEU A 167 2.25 -13.49 -21.01
CA LEU A 167 3.26 -12.64 -20.35
C LEU A 167 3.54 -11.34 -21.12
N PRO A 168 3.91 -11.33 -22.42
CA PRO A 168 4.11 -10.10 -23.17
C PRO A 168 2.81 -9.30 -23.34
N VAL A 169 1.67 -9.97 -23.43
CA VAL A 169 0.37 -9.30 -23.53
C VAL A 169 0.08 -8.53 -22.24
N ILE A 170 0.19 -9.16 -21.07
CA ILE A 170 0.00 -8.50 -19.78
C ILE A 170 0.99 -7.34 -19.61
N PHE A 171 2.27 -7.56 -19.97
CA PHE A 171 3.29 -6.52 -19.88
C PHE A 171 2.95 -5.29 -20.72
N ILE A 172 2.55 -5.49 -21.99
CA ILE A 172 2.16 -4.38 -22.87
C ILE A 172 0.90 -3.68 -22.34
N PHE A 173 -0.11 -4.44 -21.92
CA PHE A 173 -1.33 -3.85 -21.36
C PHE A 173 -1.07 -3.08 -20.06
N SER A 174 -0.25 -3.59 -19.16
CA SER A 174 0.16 -2.89 -17.94
C SER A 174 0.82 -1.54 -18.27
N LEU A 175 1.72 -1.55 -19.26
CA LEU A 175 2.41 -0.35 -19.70
C LEU A 175 1.45 0.67 -20.32
N LEU A 176 0.51 0.24 -21.15
CA LEU A 176 -0.50 1.09 -21.76
C LEU A 176 -1.47 1.67 -20.73
N ILE A 177 -2.00 0.86 -19.82
CA ILE A 177 -2.96 1.30 -18.81
C ILE A 177 -2.34 2.38 -17.91
N LYS A 178 -1.07 2.24 -17.55
CA LYS A 178 -0.36 3.22 -16.72
C LYS A 178 0.12 4.45 -17.51
N ALA A 179 0.36 4.30 -18.80
CA ALA A 179 0.73 5.42 -19.66
C ALA A 179 -0.45 6.38 -19.98
N ILE A 180 -1.67 5.83 -20.12
CA ILE A 180 -2.86 6.62 -20.47
C ILE A 180 -3.13 7.76 -19.45
N PRO A 181 -3.15 7.53 -18.13
CA PRO A 181 -3.36 8.59 -17.15
C PRO A 181 -2.28 9.69 -17.19
N THR A 182 -1.02 9.31 -17.47
CA THR A 182 0.06 10.30 -17.54
C THR A 182 -0.07 11.26 -18.71
N ILE A 183 -0.74 10.82 -19.78
CA ILE A 183 -1.04 11.71 -20.94
C ILE A 183 -2.01 12.82 -20.52
N LEU A 184 -2.90 12.59 -19.56
CA LEU A 184 -3.80 13.63 -19.05
C LEU A 184 -3.05 14.79 -18.37
N PHE A 185 -1.87 14.51 -17.80
CA PHE A 185 -1.02 15.52 -17.17
C PHE A 185 -0.15 16.30 -18.17
N ARG A 186 -0.26 16.02 -19.47
CA ARG A 186 0.53 16.71 -20.52
C ARG A 186 0.32 18.23 -20.56
N SER A 187 -0.82 18.71 -20.08
CA SER A 187 -1.07 20.16 -19.95
C SER A 187 -0.19 20.84 -18.89
N LEU A 188 0.31 20.05 -17.94
CA LEU A 188 1.12 20.51 -16.81
C LEU A 188 2.59 20.06 -16.91
N LEU A 189 2.87 19.02 -17.70
CA LEU A 189 4.18 18.38 -17.80
C LEU A 189 4.70 18.42 -19.24
N SER A 190 6.01 18.50 -19.41
CA SER A 190 6.69 18.33 -20.68
C SER A 190 6.56 16.87 -21.17
N TRP A 191 6.73 16.63 -22.48
CA TRP A 191 6.65 15.28 -23.04
C TRP A 191 7.65 14.29 -22.41
N ARG A 192 8.84 14.77 -22.06
CA ARG A 192 9.86 13.95 -21.39
C ARG A 192 9.47 13.57 -19.97
N GLU A 193 8.88 14.49 -19.23
CA GLU A 193 8.38 14.25 -17.88
C GLU A 193 7.16 13.30 -17.91
N THR A 194 6.25 13.48 -18.84
CA THR A 194 5.10 12.58 -19.05
C THR A 194 5.56 11.14 -19.34
N LEU A 195 6.57 10.96 -20.21
CA LEU A 195 7.10 9.65 -20.53
C LEU A 195 7.85 9.03 -19.34
N ALA A 196 8.64 9.83 -18.62
CA ALA A 196 9.33 9.40 -17.42
C ALA A 196 8.34 8.98 -16.33
N GLY A 197 7.25 9.73 -16.13
CA GLY A 197 6.18 9.41 -15.20
C GLY A 197 5.47 8.10 -15.56
N ALA A 198 5.15 7.90 -16.84
CA ALA A 198 4.55 6.64 -17.32
C ALA A 198 5.43 5.42 -17.00
N LEU A 199 6.74 5.54 -17.18
CA LEU A 199 7.68 4.48 -16.84
C LEU A 199 7.82 4.29 -15.33
N LEU A 200 7.86 5.37 -14.55
CA LEU A 200 7.94 5.31 -13.09
C LEU A 200 6.70 4.68 -12.46
N LEU A 201 5.50 5.05 -12.93
CA LEU A 201 4.26 4.44 -12.46
C LEU A 201 4.19 2.94 -12.76
N ASN A 202 4.90 2.46 -13.79
CA ASN A 202 4.97 1.04 -14.11
C ASN A 202 5.93 0.24 -13.20
N THR A 203 6.72 0.90 -12.35
CA THR A 203 7.62 0.23 -11.40
C THR A 203 6.95 -0.15 -10.07
N HIS A 204 5.67 0.16 -9.89
CA HIS A 204 4.90 -0.24 -8.70
C HIS A 204 4.54 -1.73 -8.75
N LEU A 205 5.48 -2.58 -8.37
CA LEU A 205 5.38 -4.03 -8.48
C LEU A 205 4.74 -4.69 -7.26
N SER A 206 4.86 -4.09 -6.08
CA SER A 206 4.46 -4.71 -4.81
C SER A 206 2.96 -5.01 -4.72
N LEU A 207 2.12 -4.10 -5.19
CA LEU A 207 0.67 -4.29 -5.19
C LEU A 207 0.22 -5.33 -6.23
N GLU A 208 0.84 -5.33 -7.41
CA GLU A 208 0.57 -6.29 -8.47
C GLU A 208 0.87 -7.73 -8.01
N ILE A 209 2.02 -7.93 -7.34
CA ILE A 209 2.38 -9.21 -6.74
C ILE A 209 1.37 -9.62 -5.66
N ALA A 210 0.96 -8.68 -4.79
CA ALA A 210 -0.01 -8.99 -3.75
C ALA A 210 -1.36 -9.42 -4.34
N VAL A 211 -1.84 -8.74 -5.38
CA VAL A 211 -3.06 -9.10 -6.13
C VAL A 211 -2.92 -10.48 -6.78
N ALA A 212 -1.78 -10.78 -7.38
CA ALA A 212 -1.51 -12.08 -7.99
C ALA A 212 -1.53 -13.22 -6.94
N VAL A 213 -0.90 -13.03 -5.78
CA VAL A 213 -0.92 -14.00 -4.67
C VAL A 213 -2.35 -14.23 -4.15
N ILE A 214 -3.15 -13.18 -4.03
CA ILE A 214 -4.55 -13.29 -3.64
C ILE A 214 -5.35 -14.03 -4.71
N GLY A 215 -5.16 -13.69 -5.99
CA GLY A 215 -5.81 -14.38 -7.12
C GLY A 215 -5.50 -15.88 -7.15
N LEU A 216 -4.26 -16.26 -6.82
CA LEU A 216 -3.87 -17.66 -6.69
C LEU A 216 -4.59 -18.35 -5.51
N ARG A 217 -4.67 -17.70 -4.35
CA ARG A 217 -5.39 -18.24 -3.17
C ARG A 217 -6.87 -18.45 -3.43
N LEU A 218 -7.49 -17.58 -4.19
CA LEU A 218 -8.91 -17.66 -4.56
C LEU A 218 -9.15 -18.62 -5.73
N GLY A 219 -8.12 -19.25 -6.30
CA GLY A 219 -8.23 -20.15 -7.44
C GLY A 219 -8.61 -19.45 -8.75
N LEU A 220 -8.48 -18.12 -8.81
CA LEU A 220 -8.72 -17.31 -10.00
C LEU A 220 -7.54 -17.36 -10.96
N LEU A 221 -6.34 -17.61 -10.44
CA LEU A 221 -5.10 -17.77 -11.18
C LEU A 221 -4.56 -19.18 -10.97
N THR A 222 -3.86 -19.69 -11.98
CA THR A 222 -3.09 -20.93 -11.87
C THR A 222 -1.64 -20.64 -11.52
N PRO A 223 -0.85 -21.60 -11.01
CA PRO A 223 0.58 -21.41 -10.77
C PRO A 223 1.38 -20.99 -12.01
N ALA A 224 0.86 -21.31 -13.20
CA ALA A 224 1.48 -20.93 -14.47
C ALA A 224 1.13 -19.50 -14.92
N THR A 225 0.08 -18.88 -14.36
CA THR A 225 -0.39 -17.52 -14.71
C THR A 225 -0.17 -16.49 -13.61
N ASN A 226 0.39 -16.91 -12.49
CA ASN A 226 0.67 -16.04 -11.33
C ASN A 226 2.02 -15.31 -11.42
#